data_8473d3c649ee959d77e608e9bfe33b4f
#
_entry.id   8473d3c649ee959d77e608e9bfe33b4f
#
_cell.length_a   1.000
_cell.length_b   1.000
_cell.length_c   1.000
_cell.angle_alpha   90.00
_cell.angle_beta   90.00
_cell.angle_gamma   90.00
#
_symmetry.space_group_name_H-M   'P 1'
#
loop_
_entity.id
_entity.type
_entity.pdbx_description
1 polymer ?
#
loop_
_entity_poly.entity_id
_entity_poly.type
_entity_poly.pdbx_seq_one_letter_code
_entity_poly.pdbx_strand_id
1 'polypeptide(L)'
;RDIDFTYRTGSQVLDNINIHIPAGANVAVVGETGSGKTTFVKLLARLADPTSGQIFINNFPLNEIDANSRHASIQMVPQDGFLFDQTISENVAYGKPNATDSEIQQAFISLGLTNWLNKLPEGINTQTGPRGERISVGERQLVALARAQLADPGLLILDEATSAVDPETEVALVSALEQLSQGRTTISVAHRLSTAEKADLILVFDEGKIVEIGTHQELSSREGIYANL
;
A
#
# COMPACT_ATOMS: atom_id res chain seq x y z
N ARG A 1 7.85 -15.99 8.64
CA ARG A 1 8.35 -16.86 9.71
C ARG A 1 9.83 -16.61 9.88
N ASP A 2 10.23 -16.22 11.09
CA ASP A 2 11.62 -15.98 11.52
C ASP A 2 12.38 -15.01 10.60
N ILE A 3 11.72 -13.89 10.23
CA ILE A 3 12.27 -12.94 9.27
C ILE A 3 13.26 -12.02 9.95
N ASP A 4 14.50 -12.07 9.46
CA ASP A 4 15.53 -11.06 9.72
C ASP A 4 15.85 -10.30 8.45
N PHE A 5 16.22 -9.03 8.59
CA PHE A 5 16.67 -8.25 7.47
C PHE A 5 17.76 -7.25 7.86
N THR A 6 18.84 -7.27 7.06
CA THR A 6 19.96 -6.37 7.18
C THR A 6 20.30 -5.77 5.82
N TYR A 7 20.37 -4.44 5.72
CA TYR A 7 20.84 -3.79 4.49
C TYR A 7 22.35 -4.04 4.30
N ARG A 8 22.84 -3.99 3.06
CA ARG A 8 24.26 -4.19 2.73
C ARG A 8 25.22 -3.28 3.50
N THR A 9 24.74 -2.18 4.04
CA THR A 9 25.50 -1.18 4.81
C THR A 9 25.58 -1.45 6.32
N GLY A 10 25.01 -2.55 6.81
CA GLY A 10 25.49 -3.17 8.04
C GLY A 10 24.59 -3.22 9.27
N SER A 11 23.54 -2.44 9.47
CA SER A 11 22.68 -2.62 10.67
C SER A 11 21.48 -3.51 10.37
N GLN A 12 21.16 -4.43 11.29
CA GLN A 12 19.91 -5.19 11.26
C GLN A 12 18.72 -4.24 11.44
N VAL A 13 17.73 -4.35 10.56
CA VAL A 13 16.56 -3.48 10.54
C VAL A 13 15.30 -4.22 10.97
N LEU A 14 15.25 -5.53 10.71
CA LEU A 14 14.18 -6.40 11.23
C LEU A 14 14.82 -7.57 11.96
N ASP A 15 14.26 -7.91 13.11
CA ASP A 15 14.78 -8.93 14.02
C ASP A 15 13.63 -9.89 14.39
N ASN A 16 13.75 -11.12 13.92
CA ASN A 16 12.87 -12.24 14.22
C ASN A 16 11.36 -11.95 14.09
N ILE A 17 10.95 -11.38 12.94
CA ILE A 17 9.54 -11.09 12.67
C ILE A 17 8.78 -12.38 12.40
N ASN A 18 7.82 -12.66 13.26
CA ASN A 18 6.91 -13.80 13.17
C ASN A 18 5.47 -13.31 13.25
N ILE A 19 4.71 -13.45 12.15
CA ILE A 19 3.30 -13.04 12.11
C ILE A 19 2.51 -13.88 11.11
N HIS A 20 1.26 -14.16 11.46
CA HIS A 20 0.26 -14.68 10.54
C HIS A 20 -0.83 -13.64 10.33
N ILE A 21 -1.06 -13.24 9.09
CA ILE A 21 -2.10 -12.29 8.69
C ILE A 21 -3.21 -13.08 8.01
N PRO A 22 -4.44 -13.08 8.55
CA PRO A 22 -5.58 -13.75 7.93
C PRO A 22 -5.92 -13.14 6.56
N ALA A 23 -6.39 -13.96 5.63
CA ALA A 23 -6.89 -13.48 4.35
C ALA A 23 -8.10 -12.55 4.56
N GLY A 24 -8.13 -11.44 3.83
CA GLY A 24 -9.18 -10.43 3.94
C GLY A 24 -9.02 -9.45 5.12
N ALA A 25 -8.01 -9.62 5.97
CA ALA A 25 -7.77 -8.71 7.08
C ALA A 25 -7.24 -7.35 6.61
N ASN A 26 -7.70 -6.27 7.23
CA ASN A 26 -7.12 -4.94 7.13
C ASN A 26 -6.15 -4.72 8.29
N VAL A 27 -4.86 -4.62 7.97
CA VAL A 27 -3.77 -4.55 8.95
C VAL A 27 -3.13 -3.17 8.93
N ALA A 28 -3.03 -2.53 10.09
CA ALA A 28 -2.26 -1.30 10.27
C ALA A 28 -0.88 -1.62 10.89
N VAL A 29 0.17 -1.06 10.28
CA VAL A 29 1.54 -1.14 10.79
C VAL A 29 1.91 0.23 11.35
N VAL A 30 2.12 0.33 12.65
CA VAL A 30 2.40 1.57 13.38
C VAL A 30 3.73 1.51 14.12
N GLY A 31 4.24 2.63 14.57
CA GLY A 31 5.49 2.76 15.34
C GLY A 31 6.28 3.98 14.91
N GLU A 32 7.36 4.29 15.63
CA GLU A 32 8.20 5.45 15.36
C GLU A 32 8.91 5.38 13.99
N THR A 33 9.35 6.54 13.50
CA THR A 33 10.18 6.61 12.28
C THR A 33 11.48 5.83 12.50
N GLY A 34 11.83 4.95 11.55
CA GLY A 34 13.01 4.10 11.66
C GLY A 34 12.77 2.75 12.36
N SER A 35 11.57 2.46 12.89
CA SER A 35 11.29 1.18 13.56
C SER A 35 11.22 -0.05 12.64
N GLY A 36 11.36 0.10 11.31
CA GLY A 36 11.38 -1.02 10.37
C GLY A 36 10.13 -1.21 9.52
N LYS A 37 9.05 -0.42 9.69
CA LYS A 37 7.76 -0.56 9.00
C LYS A 37 7.88 -0.60 7.47
N THR A 38 8.52 0.41 6.89
CA THR A 38 8.73 0.49 5.43
C THR A 38 9.57 -0.68 4.90
N THR A 39 10.55 -1.15 5.67
CA THR A 39 11.33 -2.34 5.31
C THR A 39 10.46 -3.59 5.33
N PHE A 40 9.62 -3.76 6.35
CA PHE A 40 8.69 -4.87 6.45
C PHE A 40 7.75 -4.94 5.23
N VAL A 41 7.10 -3.83 4.86
CA VAL A 41 6.19 -3.83 3.70
C VAL A 41 6.94 -4.01 2.37
N LYS A 42 8.18 -3.54 2.24
CA LYS A 42 9.03 -3.80 1.06
C LYS A 42 9.37 -5.29 0.90
N LEU A 43 9.60 -6.01 1.99
CA LEU A 43 9.80 -7.47 1.95
C LEU A 43 8.53 -8.19 1.51
N LEU A 44 7.35 -7.78 2.00
CA LEU A 44 6.07 -8.34 1.58
C LEU A 44 5.77 -8.08 0.09
N ALA A 45 6.14 -6.91 -0.43
CA ALA A 45 6.08 -6.59 -1.86
C ALA A 45 7.16 -7.29 -2.70
N ARG A 46 8.11 -7.99 -2.05
CA ARG A 46 9.32 -8.57 -2.64
C ARG A 46 10.14 -7.56 -3.43
N LEU A 47 10.27 -6.34 -2.92
CA LEU A 47 11.24 -5.35 -3.39
C LEU A 47 12.64 -5.60 -2.82
N ALA A 48 12.74 -6.46 -1.81
CA ALA A 48 13.95 -7.06 -1.28
C ALA A 48 13.61 -8.47 -0.74
N ASP A 49 14.59 -9.36 -0.67
CA ASP A 49 14.44 -10.66 -0.02
C ASP A 49 14.97 -10.58 1.42
N PRO A 50 14.39 -11.31 2.40
CA PRO A 50 14.88 -11.33 3.77
C PRO A 50 16.30 -11.93 3.84
N THR A 51 17.07 -11.53 4.87
CA THR A 51 18.42 -12.09 5.12
C THR A 51 18.32 -13.52 5.64
N SER A 52 17.31 -13.81 6.47
CA SER A 52 16.94 -15.14 6.93
C SER A 52 15.42 -15.25 7.09
N GLY A 53 14.92 -16.48 7.26
CA GLY A 53 13.50 -16.79 7.35
C GLY A 53 12.80 -16.85 6.00
N GLN A 54 11.47 -16.98 6.03
CA GLN A 54 10.65 -17.12 4.81
C GLN A 54 9.31 -16.40 4.93
N ILE A 55 8.88 -15.77 3.83
CA ILE A 55 7.55 -15.17 3.66
C ILE A 55 6.70 -16.13 2.82
N PHE A 56 5.46 -16.36 3.24
CA PHE A 56 4.51 -17.23 2.55
C PHE A 56 3.25 -16.44 2.19
N ILE A 57 2.71 -16.70 1.00
CA ILE A 57 1.39 -16.26 0.57
C ILE A 57 0.58 -17.50 0.20
N ASN A 58 -0.57 -17.70 0.87
CA ASN A 58 -1.40 -18.90 0.68
C ASN A 58 -0.59 -20.21 0.77
N ASN A 59 0.36 -20.30 1.75
CA ASN A 59 1.29 -21.41 1.96
C ASN A 59 2.36 -21.62 0.88
N PHE A 60 2.45 -20.76 -0.14
CA PHE A 60 3.53 -20.78 -1.13
C PHE A 60 4.65 -19.83 -0.72
N PRO A 61 5.92 -20.24 -0.74
CA PRO A 61 7.04 -19.34 -0.48
C PRO A 61 7.05 -18.19 -1.49
N LEU A 62 7.12 -16.95 -1.00
CA LEU A 62 7.07 -15.75 -1.86
C LEU A 62 8.20 -15.72 -2.90
N ASN A 63 9.37 -16.25 -2.53
CA ASN A 63 10.53 -16.32 -3.42
C ASN A 63 10.40 -17.36 -4.55
N GLU A 64 9.44 -18.28 -4.46
CA GLU A 64 9.14 -19.29 -5.48
C GLU A 64 8.01 -18.86 -6.43
N ILE A 65 7.26 -17.80 -6.08
CA ILE A 65 6.20 -17.27 -6.94
C ILE A 65 6.85 -16.52 -8.13
N ASP A 66 6.46 -16.88 -9.34
CA ASP A 66 6.94 -16.22 -10.55
C ASP A 66 6.53 -14.73 -10.61
N ALA A 67 7.27 -13.93 -11.38
CA ALA A 67 7.09 -12.48 -11.40
C ALA A 67 5.69 -12.05 -11.86
N ASN A 68 5.09 -12.74 -12.84
CA ASN A 68 3.78 -12.38 -13.37
C ASN A 68 2.67 -12.67 -12.34
N SER A 69 2.70 -13.89 -11.76
CA SER A 69 1.75 -14.29 -10.70
C SER A 69 1.87 -13.40 -9.47
N ARG A 70 3.09 -13.03 -9.09
CA ARG A 70 3.34 -12.10 -7.99
C ARG A 70 2.77 -10.71 -8.29
N HIS A 71 3.05 -10.16 -9.48
CA HIS A 71 2.56 -8.84 -9.88
C HIS A 71 1.01 -8.80 -9.93
N ALA A 72 0.37 -9.87 -10.37
CA ALA A 72 -1.09 -9.99 -10.35
C ALA A 72 -1.66 -10.14 -8.92
N SER A 73 -0.92 -10.73 -8.00
CA SER A 73 -1.41 -11.07 -6.66
C SER A 73 -1.10 -10.00 -5.60
N ILE A 74 -0.02 -9.23 -5.78
CA ILE A 74 0.48 -8.27 -4.80
C ILE A 74 0.66 -6.93 -5.49
N GLN A 75 0.01 -5.88 -4.97
CA GLN A 75 0.25 -4.51 -5.40
C GLN A 75 0.67 -3.66 -4.21
N MET A 76 1.67 -2.81 -4.45
CA MET A 76 2.11 -1.80 -3.50
C MET A 76 1.83 -0.41 -4.07
N VAL A 77 1.11 0.39 -3.32
CA VAL A 77 0.93 1.82 -3.56
C VAL A 77 1.95 2.55 -2.68
N PRO A 78 3.02 3.11 -3.27
CA PRO A 78 4.04 3.81 -2.50
C PRO A 78 3.54 5.19 -2.07
N GLN A 79 4.22 5.78 -1.09
CA GLN A 79 3.96 7.13 -0.59
C GLN A 79 4.03 8.19 -1.71
N ASP A 80 5.05 8.10 -2.57
CA ASP A 80 5.15 8.95 -3.76
C ASP A 80 4.57 8.22 -4.97
N GLY A 81 3.44 8.70 -5.47
CA GLY A 81 2.80 8.19 -6.69
C GLY A 81 3.67 8.45 -7.92
N PHE A 82 4.60 7.53 -8.24
CA PHE A 82 5.42 7.66 -9.44
C PHE A 82 4.60 7.40 -10.70
N LEU A 83 4.71 8.33 -11.67
CA LEU A 83 4.11 8.20 -13.00
C LEU A 83 5.19 8.36 -14.08
N PHE A 84 5.01 7.63 -15.16
CA PHE A 84 5.79 7.78 -16.39
C PHE A 84 5.28 8.96 -17.20
N ASP A 85 6.12 9.54 -18.05
CA ASP A 85 5.75 10.61 -18.99
C ASP A 85 4.86 10.06 -20.11
N GLN A 86 3.63 9.80 -19.79
CA GLN A 86 2.61 9.13 -20.59
C GLN A 86 1.23 9.67 -20.20
N THR A 87 0.17 9.18 -20.87
CA THR A 87 -1.22 9.46 -20.47
C THR A 87 -1.56 8.80 -19.13
N ILE A 88 -2.65 9.23 -18.50
CA ILE A 88 -3.23 8.59 -17.33
C ILE A 88 -3.60 7.13 -17.65
N SER A 89 -4.22 6.89 -18.82
CA SER A 89 -4.59 5.55 -19.29
C SER A 89 -3.38 4.63 -19.33
N GLU A 90 -2.31 5.04 -19.99
CA GLU A 90 -1.08 4.25 -20.09
C GLU A 90 -0.45 4.00 -18.72
N ASN A 91 -0.47 4.99 -17.81
CA ASN A 91 0.02 4.82 -16.46
C ASN A 91 -0.81 3.83 -15.64
N VAL A 92 -2.13 3.80 -15.79
CA VAL A 92 -3.01 2.84 -15.10
C VAL A 92 -2.85 1.44 -15.70
N ALA A 93 -2.67 1.32 -17.02
CA ALA A 93 -2.48 0.05 -17.72
C ALA A 93 -1.27 -0.78 -17.23
N TYR A 94 -0.30 -0.18 -16.51
CA TYR A 94 0.75 -0.95 -15.84
C TYR A 94 0.21 -1.95 -14.81
N GLY A 95 -0.99 -1.72 -14.25
CA GLY A 95 -1.65 -2.68 -13.35
C GLY A 95 -2.12 -3.95 -14.06
N LYS A 96 -2.54 -3.82 -15.33
CA LYS A 96 -3.01 -4.92 -16.17
C LYS A 96 -2.61 -4.66 -17.62
N PRO A 97 -1.51 -5.26 -18.10
CA PRO A 97 -1.12 -5.13 -19.50
C PRO A 97 -2.25 -5.52 -20.47
N ASN A 98 -2.44 -4.73 -21.51
CA ASN A 98 -3.51 -4.89 -22.51
C ASN A 98 -4.94 -4.61 -22.00
N ALA A 99 -5.10 -3.90 -20.88
CA ALA A 99 -6.41 -3.41 -20.46
C ALA A 99 -6.99 -2.46 -21.51
N THR A 100 -8.29 -2.57 -21.73
CA THR A 100 -9.03 -1.64 -22.60
C THR A 100 -9.32 -0.33 -21.88
N ASP A 101 -9.56 0.75 -22.64
CA ASP A 101 -9.96 2.04 -22.06
C ASP A 101 -11.22 1.92 -21.19
N SER A 102 -12.14 1.02 -21.56
CA SER A 102 -13.34 0.72 -20.76
C SER A 102 -12.99 0.12 -19.39
N GLU A 103 -12.04 -0.81 -19.31
CA GLU A 103 -11.58 -1.40 -18.05
C GLU A 103 -10.87 -0.36 -17.19
N ILE A 104 -10.06 0.51 -17.81
CA ILE A 104 -9.38 1.62 -17.11
C ILE A 104 -10.39 2.61 -16.55
N GLN A 105 -11.39 3.04 -17.34
CA GLN A 105 -12.47 3.90 -16.87
C GLN A 105 -13.26 3.24 -15.73
N GLN A 106 -13.55 1.94 -15.84
CA GLN A 106 -14.25 1.20 -14.79
C GLN A 106 -13.44 1.15 -13.48
N ALA A 107 -12.11 1.10 -13.53
CA ALA A 107 -11.27 1.19 -12.32
C ALA A 107 -11.47 2.53 -11.59
N PHE A 108 -11.54 3.65 -12.33
CA PHE A 108 -11.84 4.97 -11.72
C PHE A 108 -13.27 5.04 -11.18
N ILE A 109 -14.25 4.50 -11.89
CA ILE A 109 -15.66 4.46 -11.44
C ILE A 109 -15.77 3.68 -10.13
N SER A 110 -15.13 2.50 -10.05
CA SER A 110 -15.16 1.64 -8.86
C SER A 110 -14.54 2.31 -7.63
N LEU A 111 -13.60 3.23 -7.82
CA LEU A 111 -12.99 4.03 -6.75
C LEU A 111 -13.77 5.32 -6.42
N GLY A 112 -14.90 5.59 -7.11
CA GLY A 112 -15.66 6.83 -6.93
C GLY A 112 -14.98 8.07 -7.52
N LEU A 113 -14.00 7.89 -8.43
CA LEU A 113 -13.16 8.98 -8.98
C LEU A 113 -13.69 9.58 -10.28
N THR A 114 -14.92 9.26 -10.68
CA THR A 114 -15.53 9.76 -11.93
C THR A 114 -15.55 11.29 -12.00
N ASN A 115 -15.90 11.96 -10.90
CA ASN A 115 -15.96 13.42 -10.86
C ASN A 115 -14.59 14.06 -11.06
N TRP A 116 -13.55 13.48 -10.46
CA TRP A 116 -12.18 13.94 -10.66
C TRP A 116 -11.74 13.74 -12.12
N LEU A 117 -11.96 12.54 -12.68
CA LEU A 117 -11.58 12.23 -14.05
C LEU A 117 -12.25 13.16 -15.06
N ASN A 118 -13.52 13.53 -14.85
CA ASN A 118 -14.27 14.44 -15.71
C ASN A 118 -13.80 15.91 -15.64
N LYS A 119 -13.04 16.30 -14.61
CA LYS A 119 -12.43 17.63 -14.49
C LYS A 119 -11.15 17.75 -15.34
N LEU A 120 -10.56 16.63 -15.74
CA LEU A 120 -9.34 16.62 -16.54
C LEU A 120 -9.66 16.98 -18.02
N PRO A 121 -8.79 17.77 -18.70
CA PRO A 121 -9.07 18.28 -20.05
C PRO A 121 -9.34 17.18 -21.08
N GLU A 122 -8.65 16.06 -20.98
CA GLU A 122 -8.71 14.93 -21.92
C GLU A 122 -9.07 13.60 -21.20
N GLY A 123 -9.63 13.67 -19.96
CA GLY A 123 -9.99 12.51 -19.17
C GLY A 123 -8.82 11.56 -19.01
N ILE A 124 -8.99 10.26 -19.32
CA ILE A 124 -7.92 9.26 -19.22
C ILE A 124 -6.75 9.50 -20.18
N ASN A 125 -6.93 10.31 -21.23
CA ASN A 125 -5.88 10.63 -22.21
C ASN A 125 -5.03 11.85 -21.79
N THR A 126 -5.33 12.47 -20.64
CA THR A 126 -4.55 13.58 -20.10
C THR A 126 -3.10 13.17 -19.88
N GLN A 127 -2.16 13.96 -20.43
CA GLN A 127 -0.72 13.76 -20.31
C GLN A 127 -0.24 14.14 -18.92
N THR A 128 0.48 13.22 -18.24
CA THR A 128 0.96 13.45 -16.88
C THR A 128 2.27 14.24 -16.81
N GLY A 129 3.05 14.25 -17.89
CA GLY A 129 4.39 14.85 -17.95
C GLY A 129 5.47 14.04 -17.21
N PRO A 130 6.72 14.47 -17.31
CA PRO A 130 7.85 13.80 -16.64
C PRO A 130 7.58 13.65 -15.14
N ARG A 131 7.63 12.41 -14.63
CA ARG A 131 7.31 12.05 -13.23
C ARG A 131 5.94 12.52 -12.73
N GLY A 132 5.00 12.79 -13.65
CA GLY A 132 3.67 13.27 -13.30
C GLY A 132 3.60 14.75 -12.88
N GLU A 133 4.56 15.60 -13.31
CA GLU A 133 4.65 17.01 -12.89
C GLU A 133 3.48 17.89 -13.34
N ARG A 134 2.69 17.45 -14.33
CA ARG A 134 1.51 18.18 -14.81
C ARG A 134 0.26 17.99 -13.98
N ILE A 135 0.30 17.09 -13.02
CA ILE A 135 -0.79 16.84 -12.06
C ILE A 135 -0.26 16.95 -10.63
N SER A 136 -1.12 17.27 -9.68
CA SER A 136 -0.73 17.46 -8.27
C SER A 136 -0.24 16.14 -7.63
N VAL A 137 0.40 16.25 -6.46
CA VAL A 137 0.85 15.08 -5.68
C VAL A 137 -0.32 14.14 -5.37
N GLY A 138 -1.45 14.70 -4.91
CA GLY A 138 -2.65 13.91 -4.60
C GLY A 138 -3.23 13.24 -5.84
N GLU A 139 -3.29 13.92 -6.97
CA GLU A 139 -3.78 13.35 -8.22
C GLU A 139 -2.90 12.21 -8.73
N ARG A 140 -1.56 12.29 -8.56
CA ARG A 140 -0.65 11.16 -8.84
C ARG A 140 -1.00 9.94 -8.00
N GLN A 141 -1.40 10.14 -6.74
CA GLN A 141 -1.85 9.05 -5.87
C GLN A 141 -3.17 8.45 -6.35
N LEU A 142 -4.15 9.27 -6.79
CA LEU A 142 -5.39 8.76 -7.38
C LEU A 142 -5.12 7.85 -8.58
N VAL A 143 -4.17 8.22 -9.45
CA VAL A 143 -3.75 7.38 -10.59
C VAL A 143 -3.09 6.09 -10.11
N ALA A 144 -2.26 6.15 -9.06
CA ALA A 144 -1.63 4.95 -8.48
C ALA A 144 -2.67 4.00 -7.85
N LEU A 145 -3.73 4.54 -7.21
CA LEU A 145 -4.86 3.74 -6.70
C LEU A 145 -5.64 3.10 -7.85
N ALA A 146 -5.90 3.83 -8.95
CA ALA A 146 -6.58 3.28 -10.12
C ALA A 146 -5.76 2.16 -10.78
N ARG A 147 -4.42 2.28 -10.82
CA ARG A 147 -3.50 1.21 -11.25
C ARG A 147 -3.65 -0.03 -10.37
N ALA A 148 -3.67 0.13 -9.05
CA ALA A 148 -3.84 -0.98 -8.11
C ALA A 148 -5.24 -1.61 -8.23
N GLN A 149 -6.29 -0.80 -8.43
CA GLN A 149 -7.66 -1.27 -8.65
C GLN A 149 -7.77 -2.11 -9.93
N LEU A 150 -7.13 -1.67 -11.01
CA LEU A 150 -7.12 -2.38 -12.30
C LEU A 150 -6.39 -3.73 -12.21
N ALA A 151 -5.34 -3.81 -11.39
CA ALA A 151 -4.59 -5.05 -11.15
C ALA A 151 -5.39 -6.08 -10.34
N ASP A 152 -6.37 -5.65 -9.55
CA ASP A 152 -7.22 -6.47 -8.68
C ASP A 152 -6.46 -7.48 -7.80
N PRO A 153 -5.50 -7.02 -6.97
CA PRO A 153 -4.63 -7.88 -6.20
C PRO A 153 -5.34 -8.51 -5.00
N GLY A 154 -4.92 -9.73 -4.62
CA GLY A 154 -5.35 -10.36 -3.36
C GLY A 154 -4.68 -9.74 -2.11
N LEU A 155 -3.46 -9.21 -2.26
CA LEU A 155 -2.73 -8.49 -1.23
C LEU A 155 -2.42 -7.06 -1.69
N LEU A 156 -2.96 -6.08 -0.96
CA LEU A 156 -2.70 -4.67 -1.16
C LEU A 156 -1.78 -4.14 -0.06
N ILE A 157 -0.71 -3.47 -0.44
CA ILE A 157 0.22 -2.83 0.47
C ILE A 157 0.15 -1.32 0.23
N LEU A 158 -0.12 -0.57 1.29
CA LEU A 158 -0.22 0.88 1.28
C LEU A 158 0.92 1.46 2.14
N ASP A 159 1.90 2.08 1.49
CA ASP A 159 2.95 2.83 2.18
C ASP A 159 2.52 4.30 2.18
N GLU A 160 1.97 4.75 3.28
CA GLU A 160 1.10 5.92 3.46
C GLU A 160 1.38 7.14 2.58
N ALA A 161 0.30 7.71 2.09
CA ALA A 161 0.31 8.73 1.07
C ALA A 161 -0.74 9.82 1.30
N THR A 162 -0.57 10.68 2.30
CA THR A 162 -1.51 11.81 2.46
C THR A 162 -0.87 13.10 3.02
N SER A 163 0.43 13.33 2.82
CA SER A 163 1.05 14.59 3.21
C SER A 163 0.95 15.62 2.10
N ALA A 164 0.49 16.84 2.42
CA ALA A 164 0.45 18.02 1.54
C ALA A 164 -0.50 17.91 0.32
N VAL A 165 -1.71 17.40 0.53
CA VAL A 165 -2.78 17.32 -0.48
C VAL A 165 -3.86 18.35 -0.14
N ASP A 166 -4.48 18.92 -1.17
CA ASP A 166 -5.62 19.82 -0.97
C ASP A 166 -6.84 19.05 -0.40
N PRO A 167 -7.75 19.73 0.33
CA PRO A 167 -8.83 19.07 1.05
C PRO A 167 -9.80 18.27 0.14
N GLU A 168 -10.03 18.72 -1.08
CA GLU A 168 -10.95 18.03 -2.01
C GLU A 168 -10.32 16.71 -2.47
N THR A 169 -9.04 16.75 -2.86
CA THR A 169 -8.29 15.55 -3.27
C THR A 169 -8.07 14.59 -2.08
N GLU A 170 -7.88 15.10 -0.86
CA GLU A 170 -7.76 14.27 0.34
C GLU A 170 -9.03 13.45 0.59
N VAL A 171 -10.21 14.04 0.48
CA VAL A 171 -11.50 13.33 0.61
C VAL A 171 -11.61 12.25 -0.46
N ALA A 172 -11.25 12.55 -1.70
CA ALA A 172 -11.28 11.59 -2.79
C ALA A 172 -10.31 10.42 -2.55
N LEU A 173 -9.08 10.70 -2.05
CA LEU A 173 -8.09 9.68 -1.70
C LEU A 173 -8.58 8.75 -0.59
N VAL A 174 -9.13 9.30 0.50
CA VAL A 174 -9.65 8.49 1.62
C VAL A 174 -10.76 7.57 1.14
N SER A 175 -11.72 8.11 0.38
CA SER A 175 -12.83 7.32 -0.18
C SER A 175 -12.32 6.23 -1.13
N ALA A 176 -11.37 6.56 -2.02
CA ALA A 176 -10.80 5.61 -2.97
C ALA A 176 -10.02 4.49 -2.27
N LEU A 177 -9.26 4.81 -1.19
CA LEU A 177 -8.56 3.83 -0.37
C LEU A 177 -9.53 2.87 0.32
N GLU A 178 -10.64 3.37 0.88
CA GLU A 178 -11.69 2.53 1.49
C GLU A 178 -12.29 1.57 0.45
N GLN A 179 -12.62 2.06 -0.75
CA GLN A 179 -13.15 1.21 -1.83
C GLN A 179 -12.12 0.18 -2.29
N LEU A 180 -10.86 0.59 -2.48
CA LEU A 180 -9.78 -0.28 -2.92
C LEU A 180 -9.51 -1.41 -1.92
N SER A 181 -9.63 -1.16 -0.62
CA SER A 181 -9.36 -2.13 0.44
C SER A 181 -10.46 -3.18 0.61
N GLN A 182 -11.68 -2.95 0.10
CA GLN A 182 -12.80 -3.87 0.29
C GLN A 182 -12.55 -5.23 -0.35
N GLY A 183 -12.77 -6.30 0.44
CA GLY A 183 -12.65 -7.69 -0.02
C GLY A 183 -11.22 -8.20 -0.25
N ARG A 184 -10.20 -7.44 0.15
CA ARG A 184 -8.78 -7.77 -0.02
C ARG A 184 -8.05 -7.82 1.31
N THR A 185 -6.94 -8.55 1.35
CA THR A 185 -5.98 -8.39 2.45
C THR A 185 -5.24 -7.08 2.23
N THR A 186 -5.32 -6.17 3.20
CA THR A 186 -4.68 -4.85 3.10
C THR A 186 -3.69 -4.66 4.24
N ILE A 187 -2.48 -4.20 3.93
CA ILE A 187 -1.46 -3.84 4.92
C ILE A 187 -1.08 -2.39 4.70
N SER A 188 -1.41 -1.54 5.66
CA SER A 188 -1.16 -0.09 5.60
C SER A 188 -0.12 0.34 6.61
N VAL A 189 0.95 1.02 6.16
CA VAL A 189 1.83 1.74 7.08
C VAL A 189 1.09 3.00 7.51
N ALA A 190 0.63 3.04 8.76
CA ALA A 190 -0.23 4.10 9.26
C ALA A 190 0.59 5.15 10.02
N HIS A 191 0.47 6.42 9.59
CA HIS A 191 0.93 7.60 10.31
C HIS A 191 -0.23 8.41 10.89
N ARG A 192 -1.48 8.02 10.58
CA ARG A 192 -2.70 8.62 11.14
C ARG A 192 -3.39 7.61 12.04
N LEU A 193 -3.78 8.07 13.23
CA LEU A 193 -4.53 7.24 14.19
C LEU A 193 -5.82 6.69 13.56
N SER A 194 -6.52 7.48 12.74
CA SER A 194 -7.75 7.07 12.06
C SER A 194 -7.60 5.86 11.13
N THR A 195 -6.40 5.61 10.59
CA THR A 195 -6.11 4.40 9.82
C THR A 195 -6.00 3.18 10.73
N ALA A 196 -5.32 3.35 11.88
CA ALA A 196 -5.18 2.28 12.87
C ALA A 196 -6.51 1.93 13.56
N GLU A 197 -7.36 2.92 13.85
CA GLU A 197 -8.68 2.70 14.48
C GLU A 197 -9.62 1.82 13.65
N LYS A 198 -9.50 1.86 12.32
CA LYS A 198 -10.33 1.08 11.38
C LYS A 198 -9.75 -0.30 11.05
N ALA A 199 -8.53 -0.62 11.50
CA ALA A 199 -7.87 -1.87 11.20
C ALA A 199 -8.41 -3.03 12.04
N ASP A 200 -8.50 -4.22 11.43
CA ASP A 200 -8.84 -5.47 12.13
C ASP A 200 -7.69 -5.91 13.04
N LEU A 201 -6.46 -5.56 12.66
CA LEU A 201 -5.24 -5.94 13.36
C LEU A 201 -4.21 -4.80 13.27
N ILE A 202 -3.60 -4.47 14.39
CA ILE A 202 -2.52 -3.49 14.47
C ILE A 202 -1.24 -4.22 14.85
N LEU A 203 -0.17 -3.94 14.10
CA LEU A 203 1.18 -4.39 14.39
C LEU A 203 2.02 -3.19 14.82
N VAL A 204 2.46 -3.18 16.07
CA VAL A 204 3.29 -2.10 16.61
C VAL A 204 4.76 -2.49 16.47
N PHE A 205 5.47 -1.70 15.68
CA PHE A 205 6.90 -1.87 15.43
C PHE A 205 7.73 -0.98 16.34
N ASP A 206 8.73 -1.57 16.98
CA ASP A 206 9.76 -0.87 17.71
C ASP A 206 11.11 -1.58 17.54
N GLU A 207 12.16 -0.81 17.25
CA GLU A 207 13.53 -1.29 17.05
C GLU A 207 13.64 -2.57 16.19
N GLY A 208 12.89 -2.62 15.10
CA GLY A 208 12.91 -3.75 14.15
C GLY A 208 12.10 -4.96 14.57
N LYS A 209 11.34 -4.90 15.65
CA LYS A 209 10.49 -5.99 16.17
C LYS A 209 9.03 -5.63 16.17
N ILE A 210 8.15 -6.63 16.12
CA ILE A 210 6.74 -6.46 16.47
C ILE A 210 6.62 -6.65 17.98
N VAL A 211 6.34 -5.55 18.70
CA VAL A 211 6.28 -5.53 20.16
C VAL A 211 4.87 -5.65 20.72
N GLU A 212 3.86 -5.21 19.94
CA GLU A 212 2.45 -5.35 20.32
C GLU A 212 1.63 -5.76 19.08
N ILE A 213 0.61 -6.58 19.31
CA ILE A 213 -0.36 -7.03 18.31
C ILE A 213 -1.74 -7.01 18.96
N GLY A 214 -2.73 -6.45 18.27
CA GLY A 214 -4.12 -6.42 18.74
C GLY A 214 -4.99 -5.49 17.93
N THR A 215 -6.23 -5.31 18.36
CA THR A 215 -7.16 -4.31 17.85
C THR A 215 -6.91 -2.95 18.49
N HIS A 216 -7.43 -1.87 17.91
CA HIS A 216 -7.36 -0.53 18.51
C HIS A 216 -7.87 -0.52 19.96
N GLN A 217 -9.00 -1.16 20.20
CA GLN A 217 -9.62 -1.20 21.53
C GLN A 217 -8.76 -1.93 22.55
N GLU A 218 -8.15 -3.06 22.17
CA GLU A 218 -7.25 -3.83 23.05
C GLU A 218 -5.99 -3.06 23.38
N LEU A 219 -5.34 -2.47 22.39
CA LEU A 219 -4.06 -1.79 22.55
C LEU A 219 -4.21 -0.44 23.24
N SER A 220 -5.27 0.31 22.98
CA SER A 220 -5.54 1.60 23.66
C SER A 220 -5.88 1.43 25.12
N SER A 221 -6.36 0.24 25.55
CA SER A 221 -6.69 -0.05 26.95
C SER A 221 -5.49 -0.52 27.78
N ARG A 222 -4.35 -0.78 27.15
CA ARG A 222 -3.12 -1.25 27.81
C ARG A 222 -2.13 -0.08 27.97
N GLU A 223 -1.33 -0.14 29.04
CA GLU A 223 -0.14 0.72 29.15
C GLU A 223 0.95 0.15 28.23
N GLY A 224 1.00 0.61 26.98
CA GLY A 224 1.91 0.13 25.96
C GLY A 224 2.39 1.23 25.02
N ILE A 225 3.22 0.88 24.04
CA ILE A 225 3.75 1.82 23.06
C ILE A 225 2.61 2.41 22.24
N TYR A 226 1.63 1.57 21.80
CA TYR A 226 0.50 2.03 21.02
C TYR A 226 -0.32 3.13 21.70
N ALA A 227 -0.57 3.00 22.97
CA ALA A 227 -1.37 3.99 23.73
C ALA A 227 -0.65 5.35 23.88
N ASN A 228 0.66 5.41 23.59
CA ASN A 228 1.49 6.61 23.68
C ASN A 228 1.85 7.19 22.28
N LEU A 229 1.41 6.56 21.18
CA LEU A 229 1.58 7.03 19.80
C LEU A 229 0.48 8.05 19.45
#